data_56947967141642c954efed2fb7db6faf
#
_entry.id   56947967141642c954efed2fb7db6faf
#
_cell.length_a   1.000
_cell.length_b   1.000
_cell.length_c   1.000
_cell.angle_alpha   90.00
_cell.angle_beta   90.00
_cell.angle_gamma   90.00
#
_symmetry.space_group_name_H-M   'P 1'
#
loop_
_entity.id
_entity.type
_entity.pdbx_description
1 polymer ?
#
loop_
_entity_poly.entity_id
_entity_poly.type
_entity_poly.pdbx_seq_one_letter_code
_entity_poly.pdbx_strand_id
1 'polypeptide(L)'
;RLFAHSVFVRRRILSMGNPVCCPSVTFNMELMPEKIFTVGMKSNVDWEAWEKLSRLKGGFLYAARPLCYHRIHQESTTSEIIADNGRTEEDYQMYCKFWPKWIARFLLHWYTDSQKSNSL
;
A
#
# COMPACT_ATOMS: atom_id res chain seq x y z
N ARG A 1 -5.45 -6.07 -17.10
CA ARG A 1 -6.90 -5.80 -17.20
C ARG A 1 -7.76 -6.82 -16.46
N LEU A 2 -7.38 -8.08 -16.40
CA LEU A 2 -8.14 -9.17 -15.73
C LEU A 2 -8.35 -8.96 -14.21
N PHE A 3 -7.52 -8.16 -13.55
CA PHE A 3 -7.53 -8.01 -12.10
C PHE A 3 -8.35 -6.80 -11.61
N ALA A 4 -8.75 -5.91 -12.51
CA ALA A 4 -9.34 -4.63 -12.18
C ALA A 4 -10.71 -4.72 -11.47
N HIS A 5 -11.52 -5.72 -11.80
CA HIS A 5 -12.91 -5.81 -11.35
C HIS A 5 -13.12 -6.79 -10.19
N SER A 6 -12.21 -7.73 -9.96
CA SER A 6 -12.34 -8.71 -8.88
C SER A 6 -11.86 -8.17 -7.55
N VAL A 7 -12.77 -8.02 -6.60
CA VAL A 7 -12.45 -7.64 -5.20
C VAL A 7 -11.46 -8.64 -4.60
N PHE A 8 -11.67 -9.94 -4.81
CA PHE A 8 -10.78 -10.98 -4.28
C PHE A 8 -9.35 -10.81 -4.78
N VAL A 9 -9.18 -10.61 -6.08
CA VAL A 9 -7.83 -10.48 -6.68
C VAL A 9 -7.14 -9.19 -6.23
N ARG A 10 -7.83 -8.05 -6.22
CA ARG A 10 -7.28 -6.78 -5.72
C ARG A 10 -6.78 -6.92 -4.29
N ARG A 11 -7.61 -7.50 -3.43
CA ARG A 11 -7.25 -7.72 -2.03
C ARG A 11 -6.10 -8.70 -1.88
N ARG A 12 -6.02 -9.74 -2.73
CA ARG A 12 -4.93 -10.70 -2.70
C ARG A 12 -3.59 -10.06 -3.09
N ILE A 13 -3.59 -9.18 -4.07
CA ILE A 13 -2.39 -8.42 -4.45
C ILE A 13 -1.95 -7.51 -3.28
N LEU A 14 -2.87 -6.74 -2.72
CA LEU A 14 -2.58 -5.83 -1.60
C LEU A 14 -2.20 -6.56 -0.30
N SER A 15 -2.54 -7.82 -0.15
CA SER A 15 -2.21 -8.61 1.04
C SER A 15 -0.74 -9.01 1.13
N MET A 16 0.02 -8.84 0.07
CA MET A 16 1.46 -9.14 0.03
C MET A 16 2.34 -7.90 0.20
N GLY A 17 1.76 -6.71 0.20
CA GLY A 17 2.45 -5.44 0.31
C GLY A 17 1.73 -4.34 -0.46
N ASN A 18 2.30 -3.14 -0.48
CA ASN A 18 1.78 -2.00 -1.25
C ASN A 18 2.48 -1.88 -2.61
N PRO A 19 1.90 -2.41 -3.71
CA PRO A 19 2.48 -2.31 -5.04
C PRO A 19 2.09 -1.02 -5.78
N VAL A 20 1.28 -0.15 -5.16
CA VAL A 20 0.69 1.03 -5.81
C VAL A 20 1.39 2.29 -5.31
N CYS A 21 2.10 2.95 -6.21
CA CYS A 21 2.75 4.22 -5.91
C CYS A 21 1.71 5.35 -5.84
N CYS A 22 1.52 5.98 -4.68
CA CYS A 22 0.49 6.98 -4.43
C CYS A 22 0.45 8.12 -5.47
N PRO A 23 1.57 8.75 -5.87
CA PRO A 23 1.55 9.82 -6.88
C PRO A 23 1.09 9.38 -8.27
N SER A 24 1.02 8.09 -8.56
CA SER A 24 0.60 7.57 -9.87
C SER A 24 -0.91 7.31 -9.96
N VAL A 25 -1.66 7.55 -8.89
CA VAL A 25 -3.09 7.20 -8.80
C VAL A 25 -3.97 8.39 -9.18
N THR A 26 -4.95 8.13 -10.03
CA THR A 26 -6.03 9.07 -10.36
C THR A 26 -7.37 8.47 -9.95
N PHE A 27 -8.22 9.26 -9.31
CA PHE A 27 -9.51 8.83 -8.79
C PHE A 27 -10.66 9.32 -9.64
N ASN A 28 -11.67 8.46 -9.83
CA ASN A 28 -12.98 8.94 -10.23
C ASN A 28 -13.73 9.43 -8.97
N MET A 29 -13.81 10.73 -8.80
CA MET A 29 -14.37 11.35 -7.60
C MET A 29 -15.86 11.08 -7.40
N GLU A 30 -16.61 10.76 -8.44
CA GLU A 30 -18.02 10.39 -8.35
C GLU A 30 -18.25 9.06 -7.62
N LEU A 31 -17.23 8.18 -7.65
CA LEU A 31 -17.27 6.85 -7.03
C LEU A 31 -16.56 6.81 -5.67
N MET A 32 -15.96 7.93 -5.25
CA MET A 32 -15.17 7.96 -4.04
C MET A 32 -16.03 8.18 -2.78
N PRO A 33 -15.74 7.46 -1.69
CA PRO A 33 -16.30 7.79 -0.38
C PRO A 33 -15.74 9.13 0.12
N GLU A 34 -16.49 9.79 0.98
CA GLU A 34 -16.13 11.12 1.50
C GLU A 34 -14.72 11.17 2.15
N LYS A 35 -14.31 10.10 2.80
CA LYS A 35 -13.00 9.99 3.47
C LYS A 35 -12.29 8.69 3.09
N ILE A 36 -11.26 8.80 2.26
CA ILE A 36 -10.42 7.66 1.85
C ILE A 36 -9.21 7.56 2.77
N PHE A 37 -8.49 8.65 2.96
CA PHE A 37 -7.28 8.72 3.77
C PHE A 37 -7.64 8.96 5.23
N THR A 38 -7.07 8.16 6.13
CA THR A 38 -7.30 8.24 7.58
C THR A 38 -6.14 8.95 8.25
N VAL A 39 -6.47 9.77 9.23
CA VAL A 39 -5.48 10.34 10.15
C VAL A 39 -5.07 9.26 11.15
N GLY A 40 -3.77 9.05 11.35
CA GLY A 40 -3.27 8.08 12.35
C GLY A 40 -2.11 7.21 11.89
N MET A 41 -2.05 6.89 10.61
CA MET A 41 -0.86 6.27 10.01
C MET A 41 0.07 7.33 9.44
N LYS A 42 1.37 7.12 9.54
CA LYS A 42 2.41 8.01 8.99
C LYS A 42 2.99 7.48 7.68
N SER A 43 3.23 6.17 7.61
CA SER A 43 3.90 5.53 6.47
C SER A 43 2.95 4.79 5.53
N ASN A 44 1.89 4.16 6.05
CA ASN A 44 1.00 3.27 5.30
C ASN A 44 -0.38 3.88 5.00
N VAL A 45 -0.48 5.20 4.97
CA VAL A 45 -1.73 5.96 4.69
C VAL A 45 -2.32 5.57 3.34
N ASP A 46 -1.47 5.44 2.33
CA ASP A 46 -1.84 5.05 0.98
C ASP A 46 -2.24 3.57 0.91
N TRP A 47 -1.48 2.66 1.52
CA TRP A 47 -1.83 1.24 1.55
C TRP A 47 -3.17 1.00 2.23
N GLU A 48 -3.44 1.70 3.34
CA GLU A 48 -4.75 1.65 4.00
C GLU A 48 -5.87 2.16 3.09
N ALA A 49 -5.63 3.25 2.36
CA ALA A 49 -6.59 3.77 1.39
C ALA A 49 -6.89 2.75 0.27
N TRP A 50 -5.86 2.09 -0.27
CA TRP A 50 -6.04 1.05 -1.28
C TRP A 50 -6.79 -0.17 -0.74
N GLU A 51 -6.54 -0.55 0.51
CA GLU A 51 -7.26 -1.62 1.18
C GLU A 51 -8.76 -1.30 1.27
N LYS A 52 -9.13 -0.09 1.71
CA LYS A 52 -10.53 0.37 1.77
C LYS A 52 -11.18 0.38 0.39
N LEU A 53 -10.53 0.99 -0.60
CA LEU A 53 -11.04 1.06 -1.97
C LEU A 53 -11.18 -0.31 -2.62
N SER A 54 -10.30 -1.27 -2.27
CA SER A 54 -10.37 -2.62 -2.80
C SER A 54 -11.64 -3.38 -2.44
N ARG A 55 -12.34 -2.98 -1.39
CA ARG A 55 -13.61 -3.57 -0.93
C ARG A 55 -14.83 -3.04 -1.67
N LEU A 56 -14.71 -1.86 -2.27
CA LEU A 56 -15.83 -1.17 -2.90
C LEU A 56 -16.15 -1.77 -4.28
N LYS A 57 -17.36 -1.48 -4.76
CA LYS A 57 -17.72 -1.72 -6.17
C LYS A 57 -16.86 -0.86 -7.08
N GLY A 58 -16.65 -1.28 -8.31
CA GLY A 58 -15.81 -0.60 -9.28
C GLY A 58 -14.53 -1.38 -9.58
N GLY A 59 -13.55 -0.75 -10.21
CA GLY A 59 -12.32 -1.40 -10.65
C GLY A 59 -11.09 -0.54 -10.46
N PHE A 60 -9.93 -1.20 -10.37
CA PHE A 60 -8.62 -0.59 -10.49
C PHE A 60 -8.17 -0.76 -11.94
N LEU A 61 -7.91 0.33 -12.63
CA LEU A 61 -7.44 0.30 -14.02
C LEU A 61 -5.94 0.56 -14.03
N TYR A 62 -5.19 -0.25 -14.74
CA TYR A 62 -3.77 -0.08 -14.93
C TYR A 62 -3.47 0.46 -16.33
N ALA A 63 -2.80 1.62 -16.38
CA ALA A 63 -2.28 2.18 -17.63
C ALA A 63 -0.86 1.64 -17.86
N ALA A 64 -0.68 0.75 -18.85
CA ALA A 64 0.58 0.09 -19.14
C ALA A 64 1.58 0.99 -19.91
N ARG A 65 1.70 2.24 -19.52
CA ARG A 65 2.66 3.20 -20.07
C ARG A 65 3.07 4.20 -19.00
N PRO A 66 4.29 4.76 -19.03
CA PRO A 66 4.70 5.85 -18.15
C PRO A 66 3.82 7.08 -18.37
N LEU A 67 3.16 7.55 -17.31
CA LEU A 67 2.28 8.73 -17.34
C LEU A 67 2.73 9.82 -16.36
N CYS A 68 3.65 9.51 -15.46
CA CYS A 68 4.19 10.47 -14.51
C CYS A 68 5.68 10.21 -14.22
N TYR A 69 6.38 11.25 -13.77
CA TYR A 69 7.73 11.16 -13.26
C TYR A 69 7.69 11.34 -11.74
N HIS A 70 8.32 10.41 -11.03
CA HIS A 70 8.45 10.48 -9.57
C HIS A 70 9.88 10.91 -9.21
N ARG A 71 10.01 12.04 -8.50
CA ARG A 71 11.29 12.53 -8.01
C ARG A 71 11.66 11.81 -6.72
N ILE A 72 12.86 11.24 -6.68
CA ILE A 72 13.44 10.66 -5.47
C ILE A 72 14.47 11.67 -4.93
N HIS A 73 14.34 12.04 -3.65
CA HIS A 73 15.29 12.91 -2.95
C HIS A 73 15.45 12.48 -1.49
N GLN A 74 16.58 12.82 -0.89
CA GLN A 74 16.94 12.34 0.45
C GLN A 74 16.03 12.87 1.58
N GLU A 75 15.43 14.04 1.39
CA GLU A 75 14.50 14.68 2.34
C GLU A 75 13.06 14.20 2.17
N SER A 76 12.81 13.07 1.49
CA SER A 76 11.46 12.54 1.36
C SER A 76 11.00 11.95 2.68
N THR A 77 9.71 12.12 3.00
CA THR A 77 9.08 11.54 4.19
C THR A 77 9.34 10.03 4.31
N THR A 78 9.43 9.33 3.18
CA THR A 78 9.77 7.90 3.13
C THR A 78 11.17 7.62 3.68
N SER A 79 12.15 8.49 3.39
CA SER A 79 13.53 8.32 3.88
C SER A 79 13.64 8.55 5.39
N GLU A 80 12.88 9.50 5.94
CA GLU A 80 12.81 9.76 7.39
C GLU A 80 12.12 8.62 8.17
N ILE A 81 11.02 8.08 7.63
CA ILE A 81 10.23 7.03 8.28
C ILE A 81 10.96 5.69 8.27
N ILE A 82 11.82 5.41 7.27
CA ILE A 82 12.65 4.18 7.25
C ILE A 82 13.64 4.17 8.43
N ALA A 83 14.08 5.33 8.89
CA ALA A 83 14.98 5.46 10.05
C ALA A 83 14.29 5.22 11.39
N ASP A 84 12.94 5.28 11.46
CA ASP A 84 12.16 5.09 12.67
C ASP A 84 11.40 3.75 12.64
N ASN A 85 11.48 2.97 13.73
CA ASN A 85 10.80 1.68 13.87
C ASN A 85 9.25 1.74 13.77
N GLY A 86 8.67 2.94 13.65
CA GLY A 86 7.23 3.17 13.50
C GLY A 86 6.61 2.49 12.28
N ARG A 87 7.37 2.30 11.19
CA ARG A 87 6.91 1.61 9.99
C ARG A 87 6.59 0.14 10.23
N THR A 88 7.37 -0.53 11.06
CA THR A 88 7.20 -1.96 11.34
C THR A 88 5.85 -2.27 12.00
N GLU A 89 5.41 -1.39 12.92
CA GLU A 89 4.11 -1.53 13.59
C GLU A 89 2.96 -1.29 12.62
N GLU A 90 3.05 -0.27 11.77
CA GLU A 90 2.04 0.02 10.75
C GLU A 90 1.95 -1.09 9.69
N ASP A 91 3.08 -1.65 9.26
CA ASP A 91 3.14 -2.81 8.35
C ASP A 91 2.44 -4.01 8.97
N TYR A 92 2.67 -4.29 10.25
CA TYR A 92 1.97 -5.35 10.98
C TYR A 92 0.46 -5.14 11.03
N GLN A 93 0.02 -3.92 11.33
CA GLN A 93 -1.40 -3.57 11.35
C GLN A 93 -2.03 -3.77 9.96
N MET A 94 -1.33 -3.41 8.89
CA MET A 94 -1.79 -3.63 7.52
C MET A 94 -1.90 -5.11 7.19
N TYR A 95 -0.89 -5.93 7.51
CA TYR A 95 -0.97 -7.38 7.30
C TYR A 95 -2.13 -8.02 8.08
N CYS A 96 -2.44 -7.54 9.29
CA CYS A 96 -3.58 -8.02 10.08
C CYS A 96 -4.95 -7.72 9.45
N LYS A 97 -5.04 -6.77 8.51
CA LYS A 97 -6.28 -6.52 7.74
C LYS A 97 -6.57 -7.60 6.68
N PHE A 98 -5.58 -8.39 6.32
CA PHE A 98 -5.65 -9.42 5.28
C PHE A 98 -5.48 -10.83 5.83
N TRP A 99 -4.69 -11.00 6.90
CA TRP A 99 -4.22 -12.28 7.41
C TRP A 99 -4.45 -12.44 8.91
N PRO A 100 -4.60 -13.67 9.39
CA PRO A 100 -4.52 -13.94 10.83
C PRO A 100 -3.18 -13.48 11.43
N LYS A 101 -3.17 -13.12 12.70
CA LYS A 101 -2.00 -12.53 13.38
C LYS A 101 -0.71 -13.32 13.23
N TRP A 102 -0.77 -14.65 13.21
CA TRP A 102 0.42 -15.50 13.06
C TRP A 102 1.03 -15.43 11.65
N ILE A 103 0.18 -15.37 10.60
CA ILE A 103 0.65 -15.15 9.22
C ILE A 103 1.18 -13.71 9.07
N ALA A 104 0.49 -12.73 9.64
CA ALA A 104 0.92 -11.34 9.57
C ALA A 104 2.33 -11.16 10.17
N ARG A 105 2.64 -11.81 11.30
CA ARG A 105 3.99 -11.80 11.90
C ARG A 105 5.03 -12.46 11.02
N PHE A 106 4.70 -13.58 10.39
CA PHE A 106 5.60 -14.27 9.46
C PHE A 106 5.92 -13.39 8.24
N LEU A 107 4.90 -12.79 7.62
CA LEU A 107 5.08 -11.91 6.47
C LEU A 107 5.90 -10.66 6.82
N LEU A 108 5.66 -10.08 7.99
CA LEU A 108 6.43 -8.93 8.47
C LEU A 108 7.91 -9.26 8.61
N HIS A 109 8.23 -10.39 9.22
CA HIS A 109 9.62 -10.83 9.39
C HIS A 109 10.32 -10.99 8.04
N TRP A 110 9.69 -11.70 7.11
CA TRP A 110 10.20 -11.91 5.76
C TRP A 110 10.39 -10.60 4.98
N TYR A 111 9.45 -9.67 5.11
CA TYR A 111 9.50 -8.36 4.45
C TYR A 111 10.63 -7.48 5.01
N THR A 112 10.81 -7.47 6.32
CA THR A 112 11.87 -6.70 7.00
C THR A 112 13.26 -7.22 6.60
N ASP A 113 13.45 -8.52 6.51
CA ASP A 113 14.71 -9.12 6.11
C ASP A 113 15.05 -8.82 4.63
N SER A 114 14.04 -8.83 3.75
CA SER A 114 14.25 -8.49 2.34
C SER A 114 14.63 -7.02 2.13
N GLN A 115 14.15 -6.10 2.97
CA GLN A 115 14.54 -4.70 2.91
C GLN A 115 15.99 -4.46 3.36
N LYS A 116 16.47 -5.17 4.38
CA LYS A 116 17.86 -5.09 4.84
C LYS A 116 18.85 -5.55 3.78
N SER A 117 18.49 -6.53 2.95
CA SER A 117 19.33 -7.03 1.86
C SER A 117 19.44 -6.07 0.67
N ASN A 118 18.49 -5.12 0.52
CA ASN A 118 18.47 -4.15 -0.58
C ASN A 118 19.09 -2.78 -0.21
N SER A 119 19.60 -2.62 1.02
CA SER A 119 20.23 -1.38 1.51
C SER A 119 21.77 -1.42 1.44
N LEU A 120 22.32 -2.11 0.42
CA LEU A 120 23.74 -2.09 0.04
C LEU A 120 24.01 -1.12 -1.09
#